data_df3ad9d40a7877cb0f12f2841338fa10
#
_entry.id   df3ad9d40a7877cb0f12f2841338fa10
#
_cell.length_a   1.000
_cell.length_b   1.000
_cell.length_c   1.000
_cell.angle_alpha   90.00
_cell.angle_beta   90.00
_cell.angle_gamma   90.00
#
_symmetry.space_group_name_H-M   'P 1'
#
loop_
_entity.id
_entity.type
_entity.pdbx_description
1 polymer ?
#
loop_
_entity_poly.entity_id
_entity_poly.type
_entity_poly.pdbx_seq_one_letter_code
_entity_poly.pdbx_strand_id
1 'polypeptide(L)'
;SGRLFRPPVLHVIVGSLRMVLASFIQFFTVFGLPRWGDGVIALAETLWWLDVAMSLACGVLIPYLMFTRQEHSIDQMTAVWLLPVVAAEVAAASGGLLAPHLVDAHSQLVMLVTSYVLWAFSLPVAFSILTILLLRMALHKLPHENMAASSWLALGPIGTGALGMLLLGADAPAIFAANGLSGVGEIAAGLGLVAGITLWGFGLWWMLMAVLITLRYLRAGIPFNLGWWGFTFPLGVYSLATLKLASTLHLTFFSVFGCVLVSLLIVMWLIVAKRTVQGAWRGELFVSPCIAGLKK
;
A
#
# COMPACT_ATOMS: atom_id res chain seq x y z
N SER A 1 26.80 -9.18 -20.49
CA SER A 1 25.98 -9.60 -19.34
C SER A 1 25.52 -8.47 -18.38
N GLY A 2 25.74 -7.22 -18.73
CA GLY A 2 25.37 -6.03 -17.91
C GLY A 2 23.97 -5.46 -18.16
N ARG A 3 23.13 -6.06 -19.00
CA ARG A 3 21.83 -5.49 -19.41
C ARG A 3 20.63 -5.89 -18.53
N LEU A 4 20.76 -6.87 -17.65
CA LEU A 4 19.68 -7.33 -16.74
C LEU A 4 19.47 -6.40 -15.53
N PHE A 5 20.41 -5.52 -15.24
CA PHE A 5 20.36 -4.58 -14.12
C PHE A 5 20.01 -3.15 -14.55
N ARG A 6 19.23 -2.97 -15.60
CA ARG A 6 18.66 -1.65 -15.86
C ARG A 6 17.59 -1.34 -14.81
N PRO A 7 17.72 -0.22 -14.10
CA PRO A 7 17.01 0.10 -12.86
C PRO A 7 15.49 -0.09 -12.84
N PRO A 8 14.70 0.23 -13.90
CA PRO A 8 13.24 0.16 -13.80
C PRO A 8 12.67 -1.25 -13.57
N VAL A 9 13.31 -2.29 -14.10
CA VAL A 9 12.81 -3.68 -14.00
C VAL A 9 13.01 -4.24 -12.59
N LEU A 10 14.14 -3.94 -11.95
CA LEU A 10 14.43 -4.40 -10.60
C LEU A 10 13.45 -3.78 -9.58
N HIS A 11 13.10 -2.51 -9.74
CA HIS A 11 12.18 -1.79 -8.86
C HIS A 11 10.78 -2.40 -8.88
N VAL A 12 10.28 -2.78 -10.06
CA VAL A 12 8.96 -3.39 -10.21
C VAL A 12 8.94 -4.81 -9.62
N ILE A 13 9.97 -5.62 -9.91
CA ILE A 13 10.03 -7.01 -9.42
C ILE A 13 10.14 -7.05 -7.88
N VAL A 14 11.03 -6.26 -7.30
CA VAL A 14 11.23 -6.25 -5.85
C VAL A 14 10.03 -5.62 -5.13
N GLY A 15 9.38 -4.62 -5.74
CA GLY A 15 8.13 -4.05 -5.23
C GLY A 15 6.97 -5.05 -5.21
N SER A 16 6.80 -5.83 -6.28
CA SER A 16 5.73 -6.82 -6.39
C SER A 16 5.93 -8.02 -5.44
N LEU A 17 7.16 -8.49 -5.28
CA LEU A 17 7.46 -9.63 -4.39
C LEU A 17 7.05 -9.35 -2.94
N ARG A 18 7.29 -8.12 -2.45
CA ARG A 18 6.94 -7.71 -1.08
C ARG A 18 5.42 -7.61 -0.88
N MET A 19 4.69 -7.10 -1.86
CA MET A 19 3.22 -7.05 -1.77
C MET A 19 2.62 -8.45 -1.69
N VAL A 20 3.20 -9.42 -2.39
CA VAL A 20 2.83 -10.83 -2.29
C VAL A 20 3.13 -11.36 -0.88
N LEU A 21 4.30 -11.07 -0.34
CA LEU A 21 4.69 -11.52 1.00
C LEU A 21 3.77 -10.95 2.09
N ALA A 22 3.48 -9.64 2.05
CA ALA A 22 2.53 -9.00 2.95
C ALA A 22 1.12 -9.62 2.84
N SER A 23 0.68 -9.94 1.62
CA SER A 23 -0.61 -10.60 1.41
C SER A 23 -0.65 -11.99 2.04
N PHE A 24 0.44 -12.77 1.98
CA PHE A 24 0.53 -14.06 2.67
C PHE A 24 0.49 -13.91 4.19
N ILE A 25 1.22 -12.94 4.75
CA ILE A 25 1.20 -12.67 6.20
C ILE A 25 -0.22 -12.35 6.65
N GLN A 26 -0.90 -11.45 5.96
CA GLN A 26 -2.28 -11.08 6.28
C GLN A 26 -3.25 -12.26 6.09
N PHE A 27 -3.08 -13.05 5.03
CA PHE A 27 -3.87 -14.25 4.79
C PHE A 27 -3.71 -15.26 5.91
N PHE A 28 -2.47 -15.55 6.33
CA PHE A 28 -2.21 -16.49 7.43
C PHE A 28 -2.77 -15.98 8.75
N THR A 29 -2.66 -14.70 9.02
CA THR A 29 -3.18 -14.10 10.26
C THR A 29 -4.72 -14.11 10.29
N VAL A 30 -5.38 -13.67 9.20
CA VAL A 30 -6.84 -13.49 9.20
C VAL A 30 -7.59 -14.78 8.91
N PHE A 31 -7.13 -15.59 7.96
CA PHE A 31 -7.83 -16.79 7.50
C PHE A 31 -7.13 -18.09 7.90
N GLY A 32 -5.81 -18.07 8.04
CA GLY A 32 -5.03 -19.25 8.40
C GLY A 32 -5.18 -19.62 9.87
N LEU A 33 -5.06 -18.67 10.76
CA LEU A 33 -5.15 -18.90 12.22
C LEU A 33 -6.45 -19.63 12.63
N PRO A 34 -7.65 -19.22 12.20
CA PRO A 34 -8.88 -19.94 12.55
C PRO A 34 -8.96 -21.37 12.01
N ARG A 35 -8.19 -21.72 10.97
CA ARG A 35 -8.24 -23.02 10.30
C ARG A 35 -7.13 -23.97 10.70
N TRP A 36 -5.92 -23.46 10.90
CA TRP A 36 -4.70 -24.25 11.07
C TRP A 36 -4.05 -24.07 12.44
N GLY A 37 -4.64 -23.21 13.31
CA GLY A 37 -4.17 -22.97 14.67
C GLY A 37 -2.87 -22.19 14.76
N ASP A 38 -2.28 -22.19 15.95
CA ASP A 38 -1.15 -21.31 16.32
C ASP A 38 0.16 -21.56 15.54
N GLY A 39 0.33 -22.74 14.94
CA GLY A 39 1.51 -23.03 14.13
C GLY A 39 1.70 -22.09 12.94
N VAL A 40 0.62 -21.49 12.44
CA VAL A 40 0.64 -20.51 11.36
C VAL A 40 1.24 -19.17 11.80
N ILE A 41 1.11 -18.83 13.09
CA ILE A 41 1.60 -17.55 13.64
C ILE A 41 3.14 -17.51 13.56
N ALA A 42 3.83 -18.59 13.93
CA ALA A 42 5.29 -18.65 13.83
C ALA A 42 5.79 -18.48 12.38
N LEU A 43 5.07 -19.05 11.41
CA LEU A 43 5.35 -18.85 10.00
C LEU A 43 5.10 -17.39 9.59
N ALA A 44 3.95 -16.83 9.96
CA ALA A 44 3.61 -15.43 9.65
C ALA A 44 4.61 -14.45 10.26
N GLU A 45 5.07 -14.69 11.49
CA GLU A 45 6.11 -13.89 12.15
C GLU A 45 7.45 -13.95 11.41
N THR A 46 7.89 -15.14 11.01
CA THR A 46 9.12 -15.31 10.22
C THR A 46 9.04 -14.57 8.90
N LEU A 47 7.93 -14.70 8.19
CA LEU A 47 7.69 -13.99 6.93
C LEU A 47 7.62 -12.47 7.14
N TRP A 48 7.06 -12.02 8.27
CA TRP A 48 6.98 -10.61 8.58
C TRP A 48 8.37 -9.99 8.81
N TRP A 49 9.27 -10.65 9.55
CA TRP A 49 10.64 -10.17 9.73
C TRP A 49 11.41 -10.12 8.41
N LEU A 50 11.18 -11.08 7.51
CA LEU A 50 11.75 -11.04 6.17
C LEU A 50 11.20 -9.85 5.37
N ASP A 51 9.89 -9.59 5.45
CA ASP A 51 9.25 -8.43 4.80
C ASP A 51 9.79 -7.10 5.35
N VAL A 52 10.00 -6.99 6.66
CA VAL A 52 10.64 -5.83 7.30
C VAL A 52 12.02 -5.57 6.71
N ALA A 53 12.88 -6.60 6.67
CA ALA A 53 14.24 -6.46 6.14
C ALA A 53 14.23 -6.03 4.66
N MET A 54 13.38 -6.65 3.85
CA MET A 54 13.23 -6.31 2.44
C MET A 54 12.66 -4.90 2.25
N SER A 55 11.69 -4.49 3.06
CA SER A 55 11.04 -3.18 2.97
C SER A 55 12.01 -2.06 3.33
N LEU A 56 12.79 -2.21 4.37
CA LEU A 56 13.83 -1.26 4.74
C LEU A 56 14.93 -1.18 3.69
N ALA A 57 15.43 -2.33 3.22
CA ALA A 57 16.45 -2.37 2.18
C ALA A 57 15.99 -1.64 0.90
N CYS A 58 14.77 -1.90 0.45
CA CYS A 58 14.25 -1.27 -0.76
C CYS A 58 13.90 0.20 -0.55
N GLY A 59 13.34 0.55 0.61
CA GLY A 59 13.00 1.93 0.96
C GLY A 59 14.24 2.85 1.03
N VAL A 60 15.43 2.28 1.23
CA VAL A 60 16.72 3.03 1.21
C VAL A 60 17.41 2.89 -0.14
N LEU A 61 17.61 1.66 -0.63
CA LEU A 61 18.46 1.42 -1.81
C LEU A 61 17.85 2.00 -3.09
N ILE A 62 16.51 1.92 -3.24
CA ILE A 62 15.88 2.42 -4.46
C ILE A 62 15.98 3.95 -4.55
N PRO A 63 15.58 4.74 -3.53
CA PRO A 63 15.80 6.18 -3.55
C PRO A 63 17.28 6.56 -3.70
N TYR A 64 18.18 5.85 -3.02
CA TYR A 64 19.62 6.09 -3.17
C TYR A 64 20.10 5.92 -4.63
N LEU A 65 19.64 4.87 -5.31
CA LEU A 65 19.95 4.67 -6.73
C LEU A 65 19.30 5.72 -7.62
N MET A 66 18.08 6.16 -7.29
CA MET A 66 17.43 7.28 -7.98
C MET A 66 18.24 8.56 -7.86
N PHE A 67 18.79 8.87 -6.69
CA PHE A 67 19.58 10.09 -6.46
C PHE A 67 20.97 10.06 -7.08
N THR A 68 21.55 8.86 -7.22
CA THR A 68 22.98 8.73 -7.60
C THR A 68 23.22 8.24 -9.02
N ARG A 69 22.24 7.56 -9.64
CA ARG A 69 22.46 6.86 -10.92
C ARG A 69 21.39 7.08 -11.99
N GLN A 70 20.31 7.78 -11.66
CA GLN A 70 19.20 7.97 -12.58
C GLN A 70 18.97 9.45 -12.82
N GLU A 71 18.70 9.81 -14.06
CA GLU A 71 18.24 11.14 -14.41
C GLU A 71 16.71 11.16 -14.36
N HIS A 72 16.16 12.12 -13.64
CA HIS A 72 14.74 12.32 -13.48
C HIS A 72 14.37 13.76 -13.83
N SER A 73 13.18 13.93 -14.39
CA SER A 73 12.60 15.24 -14.62
C SER A 73 11.21 15.32 -13.98
N ILE A 74 10.85 16.49 -13.49
CA ILE A 74 9.58 16.69 -12.76
C ILE A 74 8.37 16.42 -13.67
N ASP A 75 8.46 16.79 -14.95
CA ASP A 75 7.39 16.57 -15.94
C ASP A 75 7.07 15.10 -16.19
N GLN A 76 8.04 14.19 -15.99
CA GLN A 76 7.87 12.74 -16.13
C GLN A 76 7.50 12.05 -14.81
N MET A 77 7.50 12.76 -13.69
CA MET A 77 7.15 12.20 -12.38
C MET A 77 5.71 11.70 -12.37
N THR A 78 5.50 10.51 -11.82
CA THR A 78 4.19 9.92 -11.58
C THR A 78 4.11 9.35 -10.17
N ALA A 79 2.90 8.96 -9.74
CA ALA A 79 2.71 8.32 -8.44
C ALA A 79 3.41 6.95 -8.28
N VAL A 80 4.01 6.40 -9.34
CA VAL A 80 4.86 5.21 -9.29
C VAL A 80 6.07 5.40 -8.34
N TRP A 81 6.52 6.63 -8.12
CA TRP A 81 7.58 6.95 -7.15
C TRP A 81 7.23 6.59 -5.71
N LEU A 82 5.95 6.41 -5.40
CA LEU A 82 5.50 5.98 -4.08
C LEU A 82 5.78 4.49 -3.81
N LEU A 83 5.88 3.65 -4.84
CA LEU A 83 5.95 2.20 -4.68
C LEU A 83 7.13 1.70 -3.80
N PRO A 84 8.36 2.25 -3.92
CA PRO A 84 9.47 1.83 -3.06
C PRO A 84 9.26 2.17 -1.59
N VAL A 85 8.54 3.25 -1.31
CA VAL A 85 8.37 3.81 0.02
C VAL A 85 7.23 3.14 0.78
N VAL A 86 6.10 2.91 0.13
CA VAL A 86 4.85 2.35 0.71
C VAL A 86 5.04 0.96 1.34
N ALA A 87 6.05 0.21 0.92
CA ALA A 87 6.26 -1.15 1.40
C ALA A 87 6.43 -1.24 2.92
N ALA A 88 7.12 -0.29 3.54
CA ALA A 88 7.30 -0.28 4.99
C ALA A 88 5.97 -0.02 5.73
N GLU A 89 5.07 0.78 5.18
CA GLU A 89 3.71 0.95 5.75
C GLU A 89 2.88 -0.32 5.67
N VAL A 90 2.99 -1.08 4.58
CA VAL A 90 2.28 -2.35 4.44
C VAL A 90 2.79 -3.36 5.46
N ALA A 91 4.11 -3.42 5.69
CA ALA A 91 4.71 -4.23 6.75
C ALA A 91 4.24 -3.77 8.14
N ALA A 92 4.11 -2.46 8.38
CA ALA A 92 3.58 -1.91 9.62
C ALA A 92 2.13 -2.34 9.86
N ALA A 93 1.25 -2.24 8.86
CA ALA A 93 -0.14 -2.68 8.96
C ALA A 93 -0.24 -4.20 9.19
N SER A 94 0.61 -4.99 8.52
CA SER A 94 0.67 -6.44 8.73
C SER A 94 1.16 -6.79 10.14
N GLY A 95 2.12 -6.04 10.68
CA GLY A 95 2.57 -6.18 12.06
C GLY A 95 1.48 -5.83 13.08
N GLY A 96 0.68 -4.80 12.80
CA GLY A 96 -0.49 -4.48 13.62
C GLY A 96 -1.52 -5.60 13.66
N LEU A 97 -1.76 -6.29 12.56
CA LEU A 97 -2.64 -7.47 12.54
C LEU A 97 -2.06 -8.67 13.28
N LEU A 98 -0.75 -8.87 13.20
CA LEU A 98 -0.09 -10.07 13.71
C LEU A 98 0.29 -9.96 15.19
N ALA A 99 0.68 -8.77 15.67
CA ALA A 99 1.19 -8.56 17.02
C ALA A 99 0.31 -9.12 18.15
N PRO A 100 -1.03 -8.95 18.13
CA PRO A 100 -1.90 -9.48 19.19
C PRO A 100 -1.89 -11.02 19.32
N HIS A 101 -1.46 -11.71 18.27
CA HIS A 101 -1.46 -13.17 18.19
C HIS A 101 -0.13 -13.81 18.59
N LEU A 102 0.91 -13.02 18.87
CA LEU A 102 2.18 -13.54 19.36
C LEU A 102 2.04 -14.05 20.80
N VAL A 103 2.84 -15.05 21.14
CA VAL A 103 2.71 -15.81 22.39
C VAL A 103 3.09 -14.99 23.62
N ASP A 104 4.18 -14.22 23.54
CA ASP A 104 4.71 -13.51 24.68
C ASP A 104 4.59 -11.98 24.56
N ALA A 105 4.36 -11.31 25.69
CA ALA A 105 4.14 -9.87 25.75
C ALA A 105 5.34 -9.04 25.23
N HIS A 106 6.56 -9.53 25.39
CA HIS A 106 7.76 -8.83 24.90
C HIS A 106 7.80 -8.85 23.37
N SER A 107 7.58 -10.00 22.73
CA SER A 107 7.52 -10.12 21.26
C SER A 107 6.39 -9.28 20.68
N GLN A 108 5.22 -9.24 21.35
CA GLN A 108 4.12 -8.34 20.96
C GLN A 108 4.57 -6.88 20.96
N LEU A 109 5.24 -6.44 22.03
CA LEU A 109 5.75 -5.06 22.15
C LEU A 109 6.80 -4.75 21.07
N VAL A 110 7.76 -5.64 20.85
CA VAL A 110 8.79 -5.46 19.82
C VAL A 110 8.16 -5.32 18.44
N MET A 111 7.20 -6.16 18.11
CA MET A 111 6.50 -6.09 16.82
C MET A 111 5.68 -4.80 16.68
N LEU A 112 4.97 -4.40 17.72
CA LEU A 112 4.18 -3.16 17.75
C LEU A 112 5.07 -1.93 17.54
N VAL A 113 6.15 -1.82 18.31
CA VAL A 113 7.10 -0.69 18.23
C VAL A 113 7.79 -0.66 16.86
N THR A 114 8.24 -1.82 16.36
CA THR A 114 8.82 -1.92 15.02
C THR A 114 7.84 -1.47 13.95
N SER A 115 6.56 -1.82 14.09
CA SER A 115 5.51 -1.39 13.16
C SER A 115 5.30 0.13 13.18
N TYR A 116 5.34 0.78 14.35
CA TYR A 116 5.33 2.25 14.42
C TYR A 116 6.56 2.86 13.74
N VAL A 117 7.74 2.28 13.93
CA VAL A 117 8.97 2.75 13.25
C VAL A 117 8.84 2.62 11.73
N LEU A 118 8.33 1.50 11.22
CA LEU A 118 8.11 1.28 9.79
C LEU A 118 7.09 2.26 9.20
N TRP A 119 6.02 2.53 9.93
CA TRP A 119 5.04 3.53 9.55
C TRP A 119 5.67 4.92 9.46
N ALA A 120 6.43 5.32 10.48
CA ALA A 120 7.14 6.62 10.51
C ALA A 120 8.29 6.70 9.48
N PHE A 121 8.90 5.59 9.12
CA PHE A 121 9.92 5.52 8.07
C PHE A 121 9.33 5.80 6.68
N SER A 122 8.09 5.41 6.43
CA SER A 122 7.44 5.48 5.12
C SER A 122 6.59 6.74 4.93
N LEU A 123 5.65 7.00 5.81
CA LEU A 123 4.59 7.98 5.59
C LEU A 123 5.08 9.42 5.35
N PRO A 124 6.05 9.97 6.10
CA PRO A 124 6.53 11.33 5.85
C PRO A 124 7.20 11.47 4.48
N VAL A 125 7.91 10.44 4.02
CA VAL A 125 8.53 10.41 2.69
C VAL A 125 7.46 10.31 1.60
N ALA A 126 6.43 9.49 1.81
CA ALA A 126 5.30 9.40 0.90
C ALA A 126 4.57 10.75 0.77
N PHE A 127 4.34 11.47 1.86
CA PHE A 127 3.75 12.81 1.81
C PHE A 127 4.62 13.83 1.09
N SER A 128 5.93 13.76 1.25
CA SER A 128 6.87 14.62 0.49
C SER A 128 6.73 14.37 -1.02
N ILE A 129 6.64 13.11 -1.43
CA ILE A 129 6.42 12.73 -2.84
C ILE A 129 5.04 13.19 -3.31
N LEU A 130 3.98 13.03 -2.49
CA LEU A 130 2.62 13.46 -2.83
C LEU A 130 2.53 14.97 -3.02
N THR A 131 3.22 15.75 -2.20
CA THR A 131 3.28 17.22 -2.34
C THR A 131 3.92 17.63 -3.66
N ILE A 132 5.03 16.99 -4.04
CA ILE A 132 5.70 17.25 -5.31
C ILE A 132 4.83 16.77 -6.48
N LEU A 133 4.15 15.64 -6.34
CA LEU A 133 3.22 15.12 -7.36
C LEU A 133 2.06 16.08 -7.60
N LEU A 134 1.50 16.67 -6.55
CA LEU A 134 0.45 17.67 -6.65
C LEU A 134 0.95 18.91 -7.43
N LEU A 135 2.13 19.42 -7.08
CA LEU A 135 2.78 20.53 -7.78
C LEU A 135 3.03 20.18 -9.26
N ARG A 136 3.57 18.98 -9.51
CA ARG A 136 3.80 18.50 -10.88
C ARG A 136 2.51 18.47 -11.70
N MET A 137 1.41 17.98 -11.15
CA MET A 137 0.12 17.95 -11.87
C MET A 137 -0.42 19.35 -12.14
N ALA A 138 -0.22 20.30 -11.23
CA ALA A 138 -0.62 21.68 -11.41
C ALA A 138 0.19 22.36 -12.55
N LEU A 139 1.49 22.14 -12.59
CA LEU A 139 2.40 22.79 -13.56
C LEU A 139 2.40 22.10 -14.93
N HIS A 140 2.45 20.77 -14.97
CA HIS A 140 2.65 19.98 -16.19
C HIS A 140 1.41 19.21 -16.65
N LYS A 141 0.25 19.44 -16.02
CA LYS A 141 -1.02 18.77 -16.32
C LYS A 141 -0.97 17.26 -16.03
N LEU A 142 -1.97 16.54 -16.51
CA LEU A 142 -2.08 15.09 -16.28
C LEU A 142 -1.05 14.33 -17.13
N PRO A 143 -0.53 13.19 -16.66
CA PRO A 143 0.35 12.33 -17.43
C PRO A 143 -0.38 11.72 -18.64
N HIS A 144 0.36 11.01 -19.51
CA HIS A 144 -0.22 10.31 -20.67
C HIS A 144 -1.30 9.30 -20.22
N GLU A 145 -2.30 9.05 -21.06
CA GLU A 145 -3.46 8.18 -20.77
C GLU A 145 -3.09 6.75 -20.35
N ASN A 146 -1.96 6.22 -20.83
CA ASN A 146 -1.41 4.93 -20.39
C ASN A 146 -1.09 4.88 -18.88
N MET A 147 -0.97 6.03 -18.24
CA MET A 147 -0.69 6.21 -16.82
C MET A 147 -1.93 6.59 -16.02
N ALA A 148 -3.13 6.48 -16.58
CA ALA A 148 -4.38 6.88 -15.93
C ALA A 148 -4.55 6.23 -14.55
N ALA A 149 -4.23 4.94 -14.43
CA ALA A 149 -4.32 4.20 -13.17
C ALA A 149 -3.33 4.70 -12.10
N SER A 150 -2.25 5.39 -12.49
CA SER A 150 -1.28 5.90 -11.52
C SER A 150 -1.85 6.97 -10.59
N SER A 151 -2.93 7.66 -10.98
CA SER A 151 -3.61 8.62 -10.11
C SER A 151 -4.19 7.99 -8.83
N TRP A 152 -4.52 6.70 -8.86
CA TRP A 152 -5.01 5.96 -7.70
C TRP A 152 -3.88 5.53 -6.76
N LEU A 153 -2.64 5.42 -7.24
CA LEU A 153 -1.51 5.00 -6.41
C LEU A 153 -1.27 5.96 -5.23
N ALA A 154 -1.63 7.22 -5.36
CA ALA A 154 -1.57 8.19 -4.27
C ALA A 154 -2.43 7.79 -3.06
N LEU A 155 -3.55 7.11 -3.30
CA LEU A 155 -4.43 6.62 -2.25
C LEU A 155 -3.81 5.43 -1.47
N GLY A 156 -2.80 4.76 -2.05
CA GLY A 156 -2.11 3.63 -1.42
C GLY A 156 -1.48 3.98 -0.08
N PRO A 157 -0.47 4.87 -0.02
CA PRO A 157 0.16 5.25 1.24
C PRO A 157 -0.82 5.92 2.21
N ILE A 158 -1.75 6.72 1.72
CA ILE A 158 -2.74 7.37 2.57
C ILE A 158 -3.66 6.33 3.24
N GLY A 159 -4.19 5.38 2.45
CA GLY A 159 -5.07 4.32 2.96
C GLY A 159 -4.33 3.35 3.87
N THR A 160 -3.11 2.95 3.49
CA THR A 160 -2.27 2.05 4.31
C THR A 160 -1.82 2.74 5.60
N GLY A 161 -1.46 4.03 5.53
CA GLY A 161 -1.11 4.83 6.70
C GLY A 161 -2.28 4.97 7.67
N ALA A 162 -3.50 5.22 7.16
CA ALA A 162 -4.72 5.27 7.97
C ALA A 162 -5.01 3.92 8.62
N LEU A 163 -5.02 2.84 7.83
CA LEU A 163 -5.26 1.49 8.32
C LEU A 163 -4.21 1.07 9.36
N GLY A 164 -2.93 1.34 9.11
CA GLY A 164 -1.84 1.04 10.03
C GLY A 164 -2.05 1.70 11.39
N MET A 165 -2.34 3.00 11.43
CA MET A 165 -2.59 3.71 12.69
C MET A 165 -3.83 3.19 13.43
N LEU A 166 -4.89 2.83 12.70
CA LEU A 166 -6.09 2.26 13.30
C LEU A 166 -5.85 0.86 13.88
N LEU A 167 -5.02 0.04 13.24
CA LEU A 167 -4.66 -1.30 13.73
C LEU A 167 -3.72 -1.20 14.92
N LEU A 168 -2.60 -0.46 14.79
CA LEU A 168 -1.62 -0.29 15.86
C LEU A 168 -2.26 0.35 17.11
N GLY A 169 -3.11 1.36 16.93
CA GLY A 169 -3.80 2.02 18.02
C GLY A 169 -4.81 1.12 18.74
N ALA A 170 -5.49 0.22 18.01
CA ALA A 170 -6.47 -0.68 18.59
C ALA A 170 -5.85 -1.68 19.59
N ASP A 171 -4.64 -2.17 19.30
CA ASP A 171 -3.98 -3.19 20.10
C ASP A 171 -2.99 -2.61 21.12
N ALA A 172 -2.62 -1.33 20.97
CA ALA A 172 -1.67 -0.63 21.83
C ALA A 172 -2.02 -0.70 23.33
N PRO A 173 -3.28 -0.48 23.78
CA PRO A 173 -3.61 -0.54 25.21
C PRO A 173 -3.25 -1.88 25.86
N ALA A 174 -3.62 -2.98 25.23
CA ALA A 174 -3.36 -4.32 25.77
C ALA A 174 -1.87 -4.65 25.78
N ILE A 175 -1.17 -4.39 24.68
CA ILE A 175 0.25 -4.73 24.52
C ILE A 175 1.13 -3.87 25.43
N PHE A 176 0.90 -2.57 25.48
CA PHE A 176 1.67 -1.68 26.37
C PHE A 176 1.37 -1.96 27.85
N ALA A 177 0.10 -2.25 28.22
CA ALA A 177 -0.25 -2.59 29.59
C ALA A 177 0.45 -3.87 30.07
N ALA A 178 0.50 -4.91 29.23
CA ALA A 178 1.20 -6.15 29.51
C ALA A 178 2.72 -5.96 29.74
N ASN A 179 3.28 -4.84 29.29
CA ASN A 179 4.68 -4.46 29.48
C ASN A 179 4.88 -3.30 30.48
N GLY A 180 3.88 -3.01 31.33
CA GLY A 180 3.96 -1.96 32.35
C GLY A 180 3.85 -0.52 31.86
N LEU A 181 3.37 -0.30 30.64
CA LEU A 181 3.27 0.99 29.96
C LEU A 181 1.81 1.38 29.64
N SER A 182 0.86 1.11 30.54
CA SER A 182 -0.59 1.29 30.31
C SER A 182 -0.97 2.69 29.85
N GLY A 183 -0.39 3.75 30.45
CA GLY A 183 -0.67 5.13 30.05
C GLY A 183 -0.22 5.45 28.62
N VAL A 184 0.84 4.82 28.13
CA VAL A 184 1.30 4.98 26.75
C VAL A 184 0.32 4.31 25.79
N GLY A 185 -0.22 3.16 26.16
CA GLY A 185 -1.19 2.43 25.35
C GLY A 185 -2.47 3.23 25.10
N GLU A 186 -3.02 3.87 26.11
CA GLU A 186 -4.21 4.72 25.97
C GLU A 186 -3.98 5.93 25.07
N ILE A 187 -2.84 6.60 25.22
CA ILE A 187 -2.44 7.70 24.34
C ILE A 187 -2.29 7.23 22.90
N ALA A 188 -1.64 6.08 22.70
CA ALA A 188 -1.44 5.50 21.39
C ALA A 188 -2.76 5.12 20.70
N ALA A 189 -3.74 4.63 21.45
CA ALA A 189 -5.08 4.33 20.93
C ALA A 189 -5.79 5.61 20.43
N GLY A 190 -5.79 6.67 21.25
CA GLY A 190 -6.38 7.96 20.88
C GLY A 190 -5.69 8.56 19.65
N LEU A 191 -4.35 8.58 19.64
CA LEU A 191 -3.56 9.05 18.51
C LEU A 191 -3.84 8.23 17.24
N GLY A 192 -3.92 6.90 17.37
CA GLY A 192 -4.22 6.00 16.25
C GLY A 192 -5.55 6.32 15.59
N LEU A 193 -6.59 6.56 16.41
CA LEU A 193 -7.91 6.90 15.90
C LEU A 193 -7.91 8.28 15.20
N VAL A 194 -7.36 9.31 15.84
CA VAL A 194 -7.36 10.68 15.30
C VAL A 194 -6.50 10.75 14.02
N ALA A 195 -5.32 10.13 14.03
CA ALA A 195 -4.47 10.05 12.84
C ALA A 195 -5.15 9.26 11.71
N GLY A 196 -5.79 8.14 12.04
CA GLY A 196 -6.55 7.35 11.09
C GLY A 196 -7.67 8.14 10.41
N ILE A 197 -8.46 8.91 11.18
CA ILE A 197 -9.52 9.79 10.64
C ILE A 197 -8.92 10.88 9.75
N THR A 198 -7.83 11.51 10.19
CA THR A 198 -7.17 12.60 9.45
C THR A 198 -6.65 12.10 8.10
N LEU A 199 -5.97 10.97 8.09
CA LEU A 199 -5.47 10.34 6.87
C LEU A 199 -6.61 9.87 5.98
N TRP A 200 -7.67 9.31 6.56
CA TRP A 200 -8.85 8.90 5.81
C TRP A 200 -9.49 10.09 5.09
N GLY A 201 -9.65 11.23 5.77
CA GLY A 201 -10.18 12.47 5.18
C GLY A 201 -9.30 12.99 4.03
N PHE A 202 -7.97 12.94 4.19
CA PHE A 202 -7.04 13.27 3.11
C PHE A 202 -7.15 12.27 1.94
N GLY A 203 -7.34 11.00 2.23
CA GLY A 203 -7.60 9.97 1.24
C GLY A 203 -8.90 10.18 0.46
N LEU A 204 -9.95 10.70 1.11
CA LEU A 204 -11.19 11.06 0.43
C LEU A 204 -10.95 12.11 -0.64
N TRP A 205 -10.16 13.14 -0.37
CA TRP A 205 -9.79 14.15 -1.35
C TRP A 205 -9.05 13.54 -2.56
N TRP A 206 -8.03 12.71 -2.30
CA TRP A 206 -7.28 12.05 -3.36
C TRP A 206 -8.14 11.09 -4.18
N MET A 207 -9.05 10.36 -3.53
CA MET A 207 -9.98 9.46 -4.21
C MET A 207 -10.91 10.23 -5.15
N LEU A 208 -11.46 11.35 -4.71
CA LEU A 208 -12.31 12.19 -5.56
C LEU A 208 -11.52 12.72 -6.77
N MET A 209 -10.28 13.16 -6.57
CA MET A 209 -9.40 13.57 -7.67
C MET A 209 -9.10 12.41 -8.61
N ALA A 210 -8.78 11.22 -8.10
CA ALA A 210 -8.53 10.03 -8.91
C ALA A 210 -9.75 9.62 -9.74
N VAL A 211 -10.95 9.70 -9.17
CA VAL A 211 -12.22 9.45 -9.89
C VAL A 211 -12.38 10.46 -11.03
N LEU A 212 -12.24 11.75 -10.76
CA LEU A 212 -12.40 12.80 -11.79
C LEU A 212 -11.37 12.64 -12.93
N ILE A 213 -10.12 12.33 -12.59
CA ILE A 213 -9.05 12.05 -13.54
C ILE A 213 -9.41 10.82 -14.40
N THR A 214 -9.88 9.75 -13.76
CA THR A 214 -10.28 8.52 -14.46
C THR A 214 -11.45 8.78 -15.41
N LEU A 215 -12.48 9.49 -14.97
CA LEU A 215 -13.62 9.86 -15.81
C LEU A 215 -13.20 10.70 -17.02
N ARG A 216 -12.22 11.60 -16.85
CA ARG A 216 -11.65 12.36 -17.97
C ARG A 216 -10.97 11.45 -18.99
N TYR A 217 -10.14 10.51 -18.53
CA TYR A 217 -9.46 9.58 -19.42
C TYR A 217 -10.41 8.57 -20.08
N LEU A 218 -11.47 8.14 -19.38
CA LEU A 218 -12.47 7.25 -19.98
C LEU A 218 -13.14 7.85 -21.23
N ARG A 219 -13.29 9.17 -21.27
CA ARG A 219 -13.83 9.87 -22.46
C ARG A 219 -12.87 9.86 -23.65
N ALA A 220 -11.56 9.78 -23.37
CA ALA A 220 -10.52 9.70 -24.40
C ALA A 220 -10.17 8.25 -24.81
N GLY A 221 -10.65 7.27 -24.05
CA GLY A 221 -10.31 5.86 -24.17
C GLY A 221 -9.04 5.50 -23.43
N ILE A 222 -9.14 4.64 -22.42
CA ILE A 222 -7.96 4.17 -21.65
C ILE A 222 -7.49 2.84 -22.23
N PRO A 223 -6.29 2.76 -22.85
CA PRO A 223 -5.75 1.48 -23.30
C PRO A 223 -5.44 0.57 -22.10
N PHE A 224 -5.78 -0.72 -22.23
CA PHE A 224 -5.50 -1.68 -21.19
C PHE A 224 -4.00 -2.00 -21.13
N ASN A 225 -3.45 -1.95 -19.93
CA ASN A 225 -2.11 -2.43 -19.60
C ASN A 225 -2.08 -2.94 -18.16
N LEU A 226 -1.00 -3.64 -17.75
CA LEU A 226 -0.86 -4.18 -16.39
C LEU A 226 -0.87 -3.10 -15.30
N GLY A 227 -0.65 -1.84 -15.63
CA GLY A 227 -0.79 -0.71 -14.70
C GLY A 227 -2.23 -0.54 -14.15
N TRP A 228 -3.25 -1.14 -14.79
CA TRP A 228 -4.63 -1.13 -14.28
C TRP A 228 -4.78 -1.82 -12.92
N TRP A 229 -3.86 -2.69 -12.53
CA TRP A 229 -3.80 -3.21 -11.15
C TRP A 229 -3.59 -2.10 -10.11
N GLY A 230 -3.08 -0.94 -10.53
CA GLY A 230 -3.02 0.27 -9.69
C GLY A 230 -4.38 0.84 -9.27
N PHE A 231 -5.50 0.42 -9.87
CA PHE A 231 -6.85 0.73 -9.38
C PHE A 231 -7.24 -0.11 -8.16
N THR A 232 -6.72 -1.32 -8.01
CA THR A 232 -7.23 -2.31 -7.05
C THR A 232 -6.60 -2.17 -5.67
N PHE A 233 -5.30 -2.23 -5.54
CA PHE A 233 -4.63 -2.20 -4.25
C PHE A 233 -4.96 -0.93 -3.44
N PRO A 234 -4.83 0.30 -3.98
CA PRO A 234 -5.12 1.51 -3.23
C PRO A 234 -6.59 1.60 -2.77
N LEU A 235 -7.52 1.20 -3.64
CA LEU A 235 -8.93 1.13 -3.30
C LEU A 235 -9.19 0.09 -2.21
N GLY A 236 -8.48 -1.05 -2.24
CA GLY A 236 -8.59 -2.11 -1.25
C GLY A 236 -8.17 -1.65 0.15
N VAL A 237 -6.99 -1.05 0.29
CA VAL A 237 -6.51 -0.58 1.61
C VAL A 237 -7.35 0.57 2.14
N TYR A 238 -7.84 1.46 1.27
CA TYR A 238 -8.73 2.53 1.68
C TYR A 238 -10.11 2.00 2.12
N SER A 239 -10.63 0.96 1.46
CA SER A 239 -11.85 0.25 1.88
C SER A 239 -11.67 -0.38 3.25
N LEU A 240 -10.52 -1.05 3.51
CA LEU A 240 -10.21 -1.66 4.81
C LEU A 240 -10.10 -0.60 5.92
N ALA A 241 -9.45 0.53 5.67
CA ALA A 241 -9.40 1.64 6.62
C ALA A 241 -10.82 2.18 6.93
N THR A 242 -11.68 2.31 5.91
CA THR A 242 -13.06 2.74 6.07
C THR A 242 -13.86 1.76 6.93
N LEU A 243 -13.75 0.46 6.68
CA LEU A 243 -14.42 -0.58 7.47
C LEU A 243 -13.86 -0.66 8.90
N LYS A 244 -12.57 -0.44 9.10
CA LYS A 244 -11.97 -0.35 10.44
C LYS A 244 -12.52 0.84 11.21
N LEU A 245 -12.68 2.00 10.58
CA LEU A 245 -13.37 3.15 11.18
C LEU A 245 -14.83 2.85 11.49
N ALA A 246 -15.53 2.14 10.61
CA ALA A 246 -16.91 1.71 10.86
C ALA A 246 -17.03 0.84 12.11
N SER A 247 -16.14 -0.14 12.26
CA SER A 247 -16.14 -1.03 13.44
C SER A 247 -15.69 -0.35 14.73
N THR A 248 -14.87 0.70 14.65
CA THR A 248 -14.35 1.43 15.80
C THR A 248 -15.32 2.51 16.28
N LEU A 249 -15.91 3.26 15.34
CA LEU A 249 -16.77 4.42 15.64
C LEU A 249 -18.27 4.06 15.69
N HIS A 250 -18.66 2.90 15.16
CA HIS A 250 -20.05 2.46 15.01
C HIS A 250 -20.95 3.47 14.25
N LEU A 251 -20.35 4.26 13.33
CA LEU A 251 -21.08 5.21 12.51
C LEU A 251 -21.55 4.56 11.20
N THR A 252 -22.86 4.60 10.96
CA THR A 252 -23.51 4.01 9.77
C THR A 252 -22.91 4.53 8.47
N PHE A 253 -22.49 5.79 8.42
CA PHE A 253 -21.83 6.36 7.26
C PHE A 253 -20.62 5.54 6.80
N PHE A 254 -19.70 5.21 7.71
CA PHE A 254 -18.50 4.43 7.35
C PHE A 254 -18.85 3.00 6.93
N SER A 255 -19.88 2.40 7.53
CA SER A 255 -20.33 1.06 7.13
C SER A 255 -20.88 1.05 5.71
N VAL A 256 -21.79 1.96 5.40
CA VAL A 256 -22.39 2.07 4.06
C VAL A 256 -21.32 2.44 3.02
N PHE A 257 -20.51 3.44 3.32
CA PHE A 257 -19.47 3.89 2.40
C PHE A 257 -18.41 2.79 2.17
N GLY A 258 -18.02 2.07 3.22
CA GLY A 258 -17.13 0.92 3.11
C GLY A 258 -17.68 -0.19 2.22
N CYS A 259 -18.99 -0.52 2.34
CA CYS A 259 -19.65 -1.48 1.46
C CYS A 259 -19.65 -1.01 -0.01
N VAL A 260 -19.87 0.27 -0.27
CA VAL A 260 -19.79 0.85 -1.63
C VAL A 260 -18.37 0.70 -2.19
N LEU A 261 -17.35 1.03 -1.40
CA LEU A 261 -15.94 0.92 -1.84
C LEU A 261 -15.55 -0.53 -2.11
N VAL A 262 -15.96 -1.48 -1.27
CA VAL A 262 -15.70 -2.92 -1.51
C VAL A 262 -16.42 -3.41 -2.76
N SER A 263 -17.66 -2.98 -2.98
CA SER A 263 -18.39 -3.33 -4.21
C SER A 263 -17.69 -2.78 -5.46
N LEU A 264 -17.21 -1.55 -5.40
CA LEU A 264 -16.41 -0.94 -6.48
C LEU A 264 -15.11 -1.70 -6.69
N LEU A 265 -14.42 -2.09 -5.62
CA LEU A 265 -13.20 -2.90 -5.69
C LEU A 265 -13.44 -4.22 -6.39
N ILE A 266 -14.52 -4.94 -6.05
CA ILE A 266 -14.87 -6.23 -6.68
C ILE A 266 -15.08 -6.04 -8.18
N VAL A 267 -15.84 -5.02 -8.58
CA VAL A 267 -16.10 -4.71 -10.01
C VAL A 267 -14.79 -4.40 -10.72
N MET A 268 -13.96 -3.54 -10.17
CA MET A 268 -12.66 -3.18 -10.77
C MET A 268 -11.74 -4.39 -10.87
N TRP A 269 -11.68 -5.21 -9.82
CA TRP A 269 -10.87 -6.43 -9.79
C TRP A 269 -11.31 -7.41 -10.88
N LEU A 270 -12.63 -7.65 -11.03
CA LEU A 270 -13.18 -8.53 -12.08
C LEU A 270 -12.81 -8.04 -13.49
N ILE A 271 -12.92 -6.74 -13.73
CA ILE A 271 -12.57 -6.13 -15.02
C ILE A 271 -11.09 -6.33 -15.32
N VAL A 272 -10.23 -5.99 -14.36
CA VAL A 272 -8.76 -6.06 -14.53
C VAL A 272 -8.31 -7.50 -14.65
N ALA A 273 -8.80 -8.41 -13.80
CA ALA A 273 -8.48 -9.83 -13.85
C ALA A 273 -8.89 -10.47 -15.19
N LYS A 274 -10.14 -10.22 -15.64
CA LYS A 274 -10.63 -10.71 -16.93
C LYS A 274 -9.72 -10.24 -18.08
N ARG A 275 -9.39 -8.95 -18.13
CA ARG A 275 -8.53 -8.39 -19.19
C ARG A 275 -7.10 -8.91 -19.09
N THR A 276 -6.58 -9.12 -17.89
CA THR A 276 -5.24 -9.70 -17.67
C THR A 276 -5.19 -11.14 -18.19
N VAL A 277 -6.17 -11.98 -17.83
CA VAL A 277 -6.25 -13.37 -18.32
C VAL A 277 -6.39 -13.42 -19.85
N GLN A 278 -7.26 -12.60 -20.42
CA GLN A 278 -7.43 -12.52 -21.88
C GLN A 278 -6.14 -12.08 -22.59
N GLY A 279 -5.47 -11.06 -22.10
CA GLY A 279 -4.22 -10.57 -22.68
C GLY A 279 -3.05 -11.54 -22.50
N ALA A 280 -3.00 -12.26 -21.37
CA ALA A 280 -2.01 -13.32 -21.14
C ALA A 280 -2.24 -14.50 -22.11
N TRP A 281 -3.48 -14.92 -22.28
CA TRP A 281 -3.84 -15.99 -23.21
C TRP A 281 -3.49 -15.66 -24.66
N ARG A 282 -3.65 -14.38 -25.06
CA ARG A 282 -3.29 -13.90 -26.41
C ARG A 282 -1.80 -13.61 -26.59
N GLY A 283 -1.01 -13.67 -25.51
CA GLY A 283 0.42 -13.33 -25.53
C GLY A 283 0.74 -11.84 -25.68
N GLU A 284 -0.26 -10.96 -25.59
CA GLU A 284 -0.15 -9.52 -25.82
C GLU A 284 0.46 -8.75 -24.65
N LEU A 285 0.38 -9.31 -23.42
CA LEU A 285 0.81 -8.62 -22.18
C LEU A 285 2.33 -8.70 -21.90
N PHE A 286 3.03 -9.65 -22.53
CA PHE A 286 4.45 -9.88 -22.27
C PHE A 286 5.38 -9.08 -23.18
N VAL A 287 4.83 -8.19 -23.98
CA VAL A 287 5.59 -7.22 -24.77
C VAL A 287 5.99 -6.08 -23.88
N SER A 288 7.14 -6.19 -23.20
CA SER A 288 7.71 -5.08 -22.46
C SER A 288 8.05 -3.94 -23.43
N PRO A 289 7.66 -2.68 -23.13
CA PRO A 289 8.08 -1.52 -23.89
C PRO A 289 9.61 -1.44 -24.03
N CYS A 290 10.35 -1.98 -23.06
CA CYS A 290 11.82 -2.09 -23.09
C CYS A 290 12.32 -3.12 -24.11
N ILE A 291 11.53 -4.16 -24.45
CA ILE A 291 11.88 -5.19 -25.44
C ILE A 291 11.50 -4.71 -26.86
N ALA A 292 10.43 -3.96 -26.98
CA ALA A 292 9.99 -3.38 -28.26
C ALA A 292 11.03 -2.42 -28.85
N GLY A 293 11.81 -1.72 -28.01
CA GLY A 293 12.92 -0.86 -28.44
C GLY A 293 14.19 -1.59 -28.88
N LEU A 294 14.27 -2.92 -28.69
CA LEU A 294 15.41 -3.75 -29.10
C LEU A 294 15.20 -4.41 -30.46
N LYS A 295 14.02 -4.27 -31.07
CA LYS A 295 13.68 -4.81 -32.41
C LYS A 295 13.77 -3.79 -33.52
N LYS A 296 14.40 -2.62 -33.28
CA LYS A 296 14.81 -1.66 -34.31
C LYS A 296 16.33 -1.56 -34.41
#